data_bc4e81e9c1566cf587fd43e9542c5dcb
#
_entry.id   bc4e81e9c1566cf587fd43e9542c5dcb
#
_cell.length_a   1.000
_cell.length_b   1.000
_cell.length_c   1.000
_cell.angle_alpha   90.00
_cell.angle_beta   90.00
_cell.angle_gamma   90.00
#
_symmetry.space_group_name_H-M   'P 1'
#
loop_
_entity.id
_entity.type
_entity.pdbx_description
1 polymer ?
#
loop_
_entity_poly.entity_id
_entity_poly.type
_entity_poly.pdbx_seq_one_letter_code
_entity_poly.pdbx_strand_id
1 'polypeptide(L)'
;MLAEGAGIPVGLAIAGANRNDFKMFRETIESVPIRRPKPTSENPQNLCLDKGYDYTEVRDLVDEFGFTGHIRCRGEEAKLIKKAAGFKARRWVVERAHSWMNRFRRILVRWEKKAQNYLAMLHFVCAIITWRASGLFE
;
A
#
# COMPACT_ATOMS: atom_id res chain seq x y z
N MET A 1 4.13 0.87 2.18
CA MET A 1 3.48 -0.46 2.17
C MET A 1 2.27 -0.43 1.26
N LEU A 2 2.08 -1.47 0.45
CA LEU A 2 0.91 -1.72 -0.39
C LEU A 2 0.08 -2.84 0.23
N ALA A 3 -1.24 -2.67 0.32
CA ALA A 3 -2.17 -3.69 0.77
C ALA A 3 -3.30 -3.87 -0.25
N GLU A 4 -3.78 -5.10 -0.42
CA GLU A 4 -4.95 -5.38 -1.25
C GLU A 4 -6.25 -5.02 -0.50
N GLY A 5 -7.42 -5.14 -1.17
CA GLY A 5 -8.71 -4.61 -0.68
C GLY A 5 -9.21 -5.15 0.66
N ALA A 6 -8.74 -6.32 1.13
CA ALA A 6 -9.04 -6.87 2.45
C ALA A 6 -8.01 -6.47 3.52
N GLY A 7 -6.97 -5.73 3.17
CA GLY A 7 -5.93 -5.25 4.07
C GLY A 7 -4.72 -6.20 4.18
N ILE A 8 -4.61 -7.20 3.31
CA ILE A 8 -3.47 -8.10 3.29
C ILE A 8 -2.28 -7.36 2.65
N PRO A 9 -1.11 -7.30 3.30
CA PRO A 9 0.07 -6.65 2.74
C PRO A 9 0.61 -7.44 1.54
N VAL A 10 0.80 -6.76 0.41
CA VAL A 10 1.27 -7.37 -0.85
C VAL A 10 2.56 -6.76 -1.37
N GLY A 11 2.94 -5.58 -0.91
CA GLY A 11 4.20 -4.91 -1.28
C GLY A 11 4.74 -4.06 -0.15
N LEU A 12 6.07 -4.02 -0.02
CA LEU A 12 6.74 -3.38 1.09
C LEU A 12 8.08 -2.78 0.68
N ALA A 13 8.29 -1.52 1.00
CA ALA A 13 9.59 -0.86 0.94
C ALA A 13 9.85 -0.09 2.22
N ILE A 14 11.12 0.07 2.60
CA ILE A 14 11.56 0.84 3.75
C ILE A 14 12.60 1.88 3.34
N ALA A 15 12.54 3.04 3.99
CA ALA A 15 13.55 4.08 3.83
C ALA A 15 13.83 4.78 5.17
N GLY A 16 14.82 5.64 5.19
CA GLY A 16 15.05 6.54 6.32
C GLY A 16 13.88 7.49 6.52
N ALA A 17 13.63 7.90 7.77
CA ALA A 17 12.50 8.76 8.14
C ALA A 17 12.49 10.14 7.45
N ASN A 18 13.60 10.55 6.87
CA ASN A 18 13.75 11.80 6.12
C ASN A 18 13.34 11.68 4.63
N ARG A 19 12.99 10.48 4.15
CA ARG A 19 12.58 10.27 2.77
C ARG A 19 11.05 10.33 2.66
N ASN A 20 10.54 11.16 1.74
CA ASN A 20 9.10 11.26 1.50
C ASN A 20 8.53 9.95 0.92
N ASP A 21 7.35 9.56 1.38
CA ASP A 21 6.69 8.30 1.01
C ASP A 21 6.44 8.16 -0.50
N PHE A 22 6.11 9.26 -1.18
CA PHE A 22 5.86 9.22 -2.63
C PHE A 22 7.10 8.79 -3.44
N LYS A 23 8.32 9.09 -2.94
CA LYS A 23 9.59 8.67 -3.57
C LYS A 23 9.84 7.16 -3.45
N MET A 24 9.11 6.49 -2.54
CA MET A 24 9.16 5.04 -2.34
C MET A 24 8.09 4.30 -3.15
N PHE A 25 7.27 5.03 -3.92
CA PHE A 25 6.12 4.47 -4.60
C PHE A 25 6.51 3.36 -5.60
N ARG A 26 7.43 3.65 -6.51
CA ARG A 26 7.95 2.68 -7.49
C ARG A 26 8.48 1.42 -6.79
N GLU A 27 9.39 1.61 -5.84
CA GLU A 27 10.03 0.54 -5.09
C GLU A 27 8.99 -0.33 -4.33
N THR A 28 7.93 0.29 -3.81
CA THR A 28 6.85 -0.43 -3.14
C THR A 28 6.03 -1.28 -4.11
N ILE A 29 5.73 -0.79 -5.31
CA ILE A 29 5.00 -1.56 -6.34
C ILE A 29 5.87 -2.71 -6.86
N GLU A 30 7.15 -2.46 -7.13
CA GLU A 30 8.11 -3.46 -7.63
C GLU A 30 8.43 -4.55 -6.59
N SER A 31 8.21 -4.27 -5.30
CA SER A 31 8.40 -5.25 -4.22
C SER A 31 7.32 -6.34 -4.14
N VAL A 32 6.27 -6.25 -4.95
CA VAL A 32 5.21 -7.28 -5.00
C VAL A 32 5.81 -8.60 -5.51
N PRO A 33 5.81 -9.68 -4.70
CA PRO A 33 6.57 -10.90 -5.01
C PRO A 33 5.95 -11.78 -6.09
N ILE A 34 4.71 -11.49 -6.48
CA ILE A 34 3.97 -12.26 -7.49
C ILE A 34 3.77 -11.43 -8.74
N ARG A 35 3.71 -12.11 -9.90
CA ARG A 35 3.37 -11.45 -11.16
C ARG A 35 1.94 -10.98 -11.12
N ARG A 36 1.71 -9.67 -11.20
CA ARG A 36 0.37 -9.12 -11.31
C ARG A 36 -0.28 -9.53 -12.64
N PRO A 37 -1.57 -9.89 -12.63
CA PRO A 37 -2.33 -10.00 -13.87
C PRO A 37 -2.34 -8.66 -14.60
N LYS A 38 -2.37 -8.68 -15.92
CA LYS A 38 -2.52 -7.45 -16.69
C LYS A 38 -3.92 -6.87 -16.47
N PRO A 39 -4.05 -5.57 -16.18
CA PRO A 39 -5.36 -4.93 -16.09
C PRO A 39 -6.06 -4.95 -17.45
N THR A 40 -7.37 -5.10 -17.44
CA THR A 40 -8.23 -5.01 -18.62
C THR A 40 -9.34 -4.00 -18.37
N SER A 41 -10.06 -3.57 -19.42
CA SER A 41 -11.23 -2.70 -19.27
C SER A 41 -12.33 -3.32 -18.39
N GLU A 42 -12.48 -4.65 -18.43
CA GLU A 42 -13.46 -5.39 -17.63
C GLU A 42 -13.00 -5.62 -16.19
N ASN A 43 -11.68 -5.75 -15.99
CA ASN A 43 -11.06 -5.97 -14.68
C ASN A 43 -9.95 -4.94 -14.41
N PRO A 44 -10.30 -3.67 -14.16
CA PRO A 44 -9.33 -2.62 -13.86
C PRO A 44 -8.70 -2.87 -12.49
N GLN A 45 -7.40 -2.58 -12.38
CA GLN A 45 -6.71 -2.61 -11.10
C GLN A 45 -6.76 -1.23 -10.45
N ASN A 46 -7.61 -1.07 -9.47
CA ASN A 46 -7.79 0.19 -8.76
C ASN A 46 -6.74 0.38 -7.68
N LEU A 47 -6.13 1.56 -7.62
CA LEU A 47 -5.14 1.93 -6.61
C LEU A 47 -5.59 3.21 -5.88
N CYS A 48 -5.87 3.07 -4.59
CA CYS A 48 -6.26 4.19 -3.74
C CYS A 48 -5.05 4.74 -3.00
N LEU A 49 -4.75 6.03 -3.23
CA LEU A 49 -3.66 6.74 -2.57
C LEU A 49 -4.20 7.93 -1.78
N ASP A 50 -3.50 8.31 -0.72
CA ASP A 50 -3.87 9.51 0.02
C ASP A 50 -3.42 10.78 -0.72
N LYS A 51 -3.85 11.95 -0.20
CA LYS A 51 -3.49 13.24 -0.79
C LYS A 51 -1.99 13.56 -0.72
N GLY A 52 -1.23 12.85 0.09
CA GLY A 52 0.22 12.97 0.18
C GLY A 52 0.93 12.50 -1.09
N TYR A 53 0.25 11.69 -1.88
CA TYR A 53 0.72 11.18 -3.18
C TYR A 53 0.23 11.99 -4.39
N ASP A 54 -0.42 13.14 -4.17
CA ASP A 54 -0.92 14.00 -5.26
C ASP A 54 0.22 14.81 -5.89
N TYR A 55 1.05 14.13 -6.66
CA TYR A 55 2.14 14.65 -7.48
C TYR A 55 2.02 14.09 -8.90
N THR A 56 2.40 14.88 -9.88
CA THR A 56 2.40 14.48 -11.31
C THR A 56 3.23 13.21 -11.51
N GLU A 57 4.42 13.15 -10.93
CA GLU A 57 5.32 11.99 -10.98
C GLU A 57 4.67 10.69 -10.49
N VAL A 58 3.82 10.78 -9.46
CA VAL A 58 3.09 9.60 -8.95
C VAL A 58 1.97 9.20 -9.90
N ARG A 59 1.27 10.17 -10.51
CA ARG A 59 0.22 9.89 -11.49
C ARG A 59 0.80 9.21 -12.72
N ASP A 60 1.94 9.69 -13.21
CA ASP A 60 2.66 9.08 -14.34
C ASP A 60 3.08 7.63 -14.02
N LEU A 61 3.55 7.37 -12.80
CA LEU A 61 3.88 6.02 -12.34
C LEU A 61 2.65 5.12 -12.21
N VAL A 62 1.54 5.63 -11.72
CA VAL A 62 0.27 4.90 -11.63
C VAL A 62 -0.17 4.42 -13.02
N ASP A 63 -0.08 5.30 -14.02
CA ASP A 63 -0.41 4.99 -15.40
C ASP A 63 0.61 4.03 -16.03
N GLU A 64 1.93 4.23 -15.79
CA GLU A 64 3.00 3.33 -16.25
C GLU A 64 2.77 1.89 -15.76
N PHE A 65 2.38 1.72 -14.50
CA PHE A 65 2.07 0.40 -13.93
C PHE A 65 0.67 -0.11 -14.30
N GLY A 66 -0.12 0.66 -15.04
CA GLY A 66 -1.44 0.28 -15.54
C GLY A 66 -2.53 0.24 -14.44
N PHE A 67 -2.38 1.02 -13.40
CA PHE A 67 -3.43 1.15 -12.38
C PHE A 67 -4.43 2.24 -12.74
N THR A 68 -5.67 2.06 -12.31
CA THR A 68 -6.64 3.15 -12.22
C THR A 68 -6.46 3.87 -10.88
N GLY A 69 -5.84 5.05 -10.91
CA GLY A 69 -5.48 5.80 -9.70
C GLY A 69 -6.65 6.56 -9.08
N HIS A 70 -6.87 6.39 -7.78
CA HIS A 70 -7.81 7.14 -6.97
C HIS A 70 -7.04 7.98 -5.95
N ILE A 71 -6.54 9.14 -6.39
CA ILE A 71 -5.74 10.07 -5.58
C ILE A 71 -6.63 11.25 -5.19
N ARG A 72 -6.68 11.58 -3.89
CA ARG A 72 -7.40 12.76 -3.44
C ARG A 72 -6.63 14.03 -3.83
N CYS A 73 -7.31 14.91 -4.56
CA CYS A 73 -6.76 16.21 -4.89
C CYS A 73 -6.54 17.08 -3.64
N ARG A 74 -5.54 17.97 -3.72
CA ARG A 74 -5.30 19.02 -2.74
C ARG A 74 -6.16 20.22 -3.12
N GLY A 75 -6.98 20.74 -2.19
CA GLY A 75 -7.74 21.98 -2.38
C GLY A 75 -9.27 21.83 -2.46
N GLU A 76 -9.94 22.80 -3.08
CA GLU A 76 -11.41 22.90 -3.12
C GLU A 76 -12.10 21.85 -3.98
N GLU A 77 -11.45 21.33 -5.01
CA GLU A 77 -11.94 20.22 -5.83
C GLU A 77 -12.28 18.96 -5.00
N ALA A 78 -11.57 18.76 -3.90
CA ALA A 78 -11.85 17.66 -2.97
C ALA A 78 -13.27 17.71 -2.38
N LYS A 79 -13.87 18.91 -2.25
CA LYS A 79 -15.24 19.07 -1.72
C LYS A 79 -16.28 18.68 -2.76
N LEU A 80 -16.06 19.01 -4.04
CA LEU A 80 -16.98 18.69 -5.13
C LEU A 80 -17.00 17.18 -5.43
N ILE A 81 -15.83 16.55 -5.49
CA ILE A 81 -15.68 15.09 -5.70
C ILE A 81 -16.32 14.31 -4.56
N LYS A 82 -16.19 14.77 -3.32
CA LYS A 82 -16.79 14.11 -2.15
C LYS A 82 -18.33 14.13 -2.21
N LYS A 83 -18.92 15.15 -2.82
CA LYS A 83 -20.38 15.33 -2.98
C LYS A 83 -20.94 14.47 -4.12
N ALA A 84 -20.17 14.27 -5.20
CA ALA A 84 -20.61 13.59 -6.41
C ALA A 84 -20.49 12.07 -6.38
N ALA A 85 -19.50 11.49 -5.67
CA ALA A 85 -19.08 10.12 -5.92
C ALA A 85 -19.54 9.06 -4.90
N GLY A 86 -20.15 9.41 -3.77
CA GLY A 86 -20.48 8.41 -2.72
C GLY A 86 -19.25 7.59 -2.24
N PHE A 87 -18.04 8.01 -2.62
CA PHE A 87 -16.80 7.28 -2.49
C PHE A 87 -16.30 7.31 -1.03
N LYS A 88 -16.46 6.21 -0.33
CA LYS A 88 -15.81 6.02 0.98
C LYS A 88 -14.32 5.77 0.77
N ALA A 89 -13.50 6.70 1.28
CA ALA A 89 -12.05 6.50 1.31
C ALA A 89 -11.72 5.21 2.07
N ARG A 90 -11.07 4.27 1.38
CA ARG A 90 -10.68 2.97 1.96
C ARG A 90 -9.39 3.06 2.81
N ARG A 91 -9.23 4.14 3.58
CA ARG A 91 -8.07 4.31 4.48
C ARG A 91 -7.94 3.17 5.50
N TRP A 92 -9.07 2.64 5.94
CA TRP A 92 -9.13 1.52 6.88
C TRP A 92 -8.35 0.27 6.42
N VAL A 93 -8.14 0.11 5.12
CA VAL A 93 -7.40 -1.03 4.54
C VAL A 93 -5.95 -1.03 5.01
N VAL A 94 -5.26 0.09 4.85
CA VAL A 94 -3.86 0.23 5.28
C VAL A 94 -3.77 0.29 6.81
N GLU A 95 -4.71 0.95 7.47
CA GLU A 95 -4.80 0.99 8.93
C GLU A 95 -4.97 -0.43 9.52
N ARG A 96 -5.78 -1.28 8.89
CA ARG A 96 -5.93 -2.70 9.25
C ARG A 96 -4.60 -3.46 9.12
N ALA A 97 -3.91 -3.32 7.98
CA ALA A 97 -2.61 -3.97 7.78
C ALA A 97 -1.59 -3.55 8.84
N HIS A 98 -1.49 -2.25 9.14
CA HIS A 98 -0.64 -1.74 10.23
C HIS A 98 -1.05 -2.29 11.59
N SER A 99 -2.35 -2.35 11.89
CA SER A 99 -2.85 -2.93 13.14
C SER A 99 -2.45 -4.40 13.30
N TRP A 100 -2.51 -5.19 12.23
CA TRP A 100 -2.06 -6.58 12.27
C TRP A 100 -0.54 -6.69 12.47
N MET A 101 0.26 -5.88 11.78
CA MET A 101 1.72 -5.85 11.96
C MET A 101 2.11 -5.46 13.37
N ASN A 102 1.42 -4.50 13.98
CA ASN A 102 1.69 -4.01 15.33
C ASN A 102 1.44 -5.07 16.43
N ARG A 103 0.74 -6.17 16.13
CA ARG A 103 0.61 -7.31 17.05
C ARG A 103 1.92 -8.09 17.22
N PHE A 104 2.87 -7.91 16.31
CA PHE A 104 4.19 -8.51 16.39
C PHE A 104 5.14 -7.56 17.11
N ARG A 105 5.48 -7.91 18.35
CA ARG A 105 6.28 -7.03 19.24
C ARG A 105 7.59 -6.56 18.61
N ARG A 106 8.25 -7.40 17.79
CA ARG A 106 9.51 -7.03 17.11
C ARG A 106 9.32 -6.08 15.95
N ILE A 107 8.10 -5.94 15.43
CA ILE A 107 7.75 -4.94 14.42
C ILE A 107 7.37 -3.62 15.08
N LEU A 108 6.59 -3.69 16.15
CA LEU A 108 6.14 -2.51 16.91
C LEU A 108 7.33 -1.73 17.47
N VAL A 109 8.34 -2.44 17.98
CA VAL A 109 9.58 -1.85 18.50
C VAL A 109 10.74 -2.42 17.69
N ARG A 110 11.36 -1.56 16.87
CA ARG A 110 12.50 -1.96 16.07
C ARG A 110 13.74 -2.19 16.92
N TRP A 111 14.18 -3.44 17.01
CA TRP A 111 15.41 -3.86 17.69
C TRP A 111 16.57 -4.05 16.72
N GLU A 112 16.28 -4.28 15.45
CA GLU A 112 17.26 -4.56 14.42
C GLU A 112 18.04 -3.29 14.04
N LYS A 113 19.36 -3.31 14.28
CA LYS A 113 20.27 -2.21 13.90
C LYS A 113 20.40 -2.09 12.37
N LYS A 114 20.48 -3.24 11.68
CA LYS A 114 20.58 -3.28 10.22
C LYS A 114 19.20 -3.20 9.59
N ALA A 115 19.03 -2.28 8.63
CA ALA A 115 17.76 -2.10 7.90
C ALA A 115 17.31 -3.38 7.19
N GLN A 116 18.24 -4.14 6.62
CA GLN A 116 17.96 -5.41 5.94
C GLN A 116 17.34 -6.46 6.87
N ASN A 117 17.82 -6.55 8.12
CA ASN A 117 17.26 -7.49 9.09
C ASN A 117 15.83 -7.07 9.48
N TYR A 118 15.59 -5.78 9.63
CA TYR A 118 14.25 -5.27 9.89
C TYR A 118 13.31 -5.53 8.72
N LEU A 119 13.78 -5.30 7.47
CA LEU A 119 13.00 -5.61 6.28
C LEU A 119 12.66 -7.11 6.19
N ALA A 120 13.62 -7.99 6.49
CA ALA A 120 13.37 -9.44 6.53
C ALA A 120 12.29 -9.82 7.55
N MET A 121 12.31 -9.20 8.74
CA MET A 121 11.27 -9.40 9.75
C MET A 121 9.90 -8.89 9.28
N LEU A 122 9.85 -7.76 8.59
CA LEU A 122 8.61 -7.23 8.02
C LEU A 122 8.04 -8.20 6.96
N HIS A 123 8.86 -8.72 6.06
CA HIS A 123 8.44 -9.72 5.07
C HIS A 123 7.92 -11.00 5.75
N PHE A 124 8.59 -11.47 6.79
CA PHE A 124 8.15 -12.65 7.54
C PHE A 124 6.78 -12.43 8.19
N VAL A 125 6.57 -11.27 8.81
CA VAL A 125 5.26 -10.90 9.38
C VAL A 125 4.19 -10.78 8.32
N CYS A 126 4.49 -10.14 7.18
CA CYS A 126 3.56 -10.08 6.05
C CYS A 126 3.19 -11.48 5.54
N ALA A 127 4.15 -12.39 5.45
CA ALA A 127 3.90 -13.78 5.05
C ALA A 127 2.95 -14.50 6.04
N ILE A 128 3.14 -14.33 7.35
CA ILE A 128 2.23 -14.89 8.37
C ILE A 128 0.82 -14.31 8.24
N ILE A 129 0.70 -13.00 8.02
CA ILE A 129 -0.61 -12.33 7.85
C ILE A 129 -1.31 -12.89 6.61
N THR A 130 -0.60 -12.98 5.48
CA THR A 130 -1.11 -13.51 4.21
C THR A 130 -1.53 -14.97 4.35
N TRP A 131 -0.69 -15.77 4.99
CA TRP A 131 -0.97 -17.20 5.24
C TRP A 131 -2.26 -17.39 6.06
N ARG A 132 -2.41 -16.65 7.16
CA ARG A 132 -3.64 -16.70 7.97
C ARG A 132 -4.88 -16.23 7.21
N ALA A 133 -4.73 -15.23 6.34
CA ALA A 133 -5.83 -14.70 5.55
C ALA A 133 -6.23 -15.63 4.38
N SER A 134 -5.37 -16.57 3.99
CA SER A 134 -5.67 -17.52 2.89
C SER A 134 -6.67 -18.61 3.28
N GLY A 135 -6.91 -18.86 4.57
CA GLY A 135 -7.81 -19.92 5.05
C GLY A 135 -7.34 -21.35 4.70
N LEU A 136 -6.08 -21.52 4.25
CA LEU A 136 -5.59 -22.84 3.79
C LEU A 136 -5.44 -23.87 4.91
N PHE A 137 -5.57 -23.45 6.16
CA PHE A 137 -5.27 -24.29 7.34
C PHE A 137 -6.30 -24.09 8.48
N GLU A 138 -7.53 -23.77 8.13
CA GLU A 138 -8.66 -23.84 9.05
C GLU A 138 -9.33 -25.21 9.03
#